data_0a069c304e66e0f10e87620b45bd15e4
#
_entry.id   0a069c304e66e0f10e87620b45bd15e4
#
_cell.length_a   1.000
_cell.length_b   1.000
_cell.length_c   1.000
_cell.angle_alpha   90.00
_cell.angle_beta   90.00
_cell.angle_gamma   90.00
#
_symmetry.space_group_name_H-M   'P 1'
#
loop_
_entity.id
_entity.type
_entity.pdbx_description
1 polymer ?
#
loop_
_entity_poly.entity_id
_entity_poly.type
_entity_poly.pdbx_seq_one_letter_code
_entity_poly.pdbx_strand_id
1 'polypeptide(L)'
;MQTPLVEMDGDEMTRILWQIIKDELLTPYLELNTEYYDLGLEHRNETDDQVTIDAAEATKKYGVAVKCATITPNAARMEEYDLKKMYKSPNGTIRAILDGTVFRAPIVVKGIEPCVKNWVKPITLARHAYGRYL
;
A
#
# COMPACT_ATOMS: atom_id res chain seq x y z
N MET A 1 -10.82 8.43 16.93
CA MET A 1 -11.09 8.84 15.52
C MET A 1 -12.56 8.61 15.21
N GLN A 2 -13.21 9.52 14.46
CA GLN A 2 -14.62 9.34 14.08
C GLN A 2 -14.74 8.45 12.83
N THR A 3 -13.88 8.67 11.85
CA THR A 3 -13.83 7.84 10.63
C THR A 3 -12.83 6.71 10.84
N PRO A 4 -13.21 5.46 10.56
CA PRO A 4 -12.27 4.35 10.62
C PRO A 4 -11.14 4.52 9.61
N LEU A 5 -9.94 4.13 10.01
CA LEU A 5 -8.81 3.97 9.11
C LEU A 5 -8.87 2.56 8.51
N VAL A 6 -8.92 2.46 7.19
CA VAL A 6 -8.77 1.16 6.54
C VAL A 6 -7.31 0.72 6.65
N GLU A 7 -7.10 -0.36 7.37
CA GLU A 7 -5.79 -0.92 7.65
C GLU A 7 -5.55 -2.14 6.77
N MET A 8 -4.62 -2.02 5.83
CA MET A 8 -4.23 -3.10 4.93
C MET A 8 -2.87 -3.63 5.36
N ASP A 9 -2.88 -4.71 6.13
CA ASP A 9 -1.66 -5.36 6.58
C ASP A 9 -0.92 -6.03 5.42
N GLY A 10 0.37 -6.28 5.61
CA GLY A 10 1.23 -6.75 4.55
C GLY A 10 1.93 -8.06 4.86
N ASP A 11 3.02 -8.27 4.15
CA ASP A 11 3.85 -9.47 4.28
C ASP A 11 5.13 -9.21 5.05
N GLU A 12 5.69 -10.27 5.61
CA GLU A 12 7.03 -10.33 6.19
C GLU A 12 7.29 -9.21 7.21
N MET A 13 8.42 -8.53 7.08
CA MET A 13 8.90 -7.50 8.00
C MET A 13 7.94 -6.30 8.12
N THR A 14 7.22 -5.95 7.08
CA THR A 14 6.35 -4.77 7.10
C THR A 14 5.16 -4.94 8.03
N ARG A 15 4.65 -6.14 8.19
CA ARG A 15 3.62 -6.49 9.18
C ARG A 15 4.12 -6.22 10.60
N ILE A 16 5.32 -6.65 10.91
CA ILE A 16 5.94 -6.44 12.24
C ILE A 16 6.19 -4.96 12.50
N LEU A 17 6.77 -4.25 11.52
CA LEU A 17 7.03 -2.82 11.63
C LEU A 17 5.75 -2.01 11.81
N TRP A 18 4.69 -2.36 11.11
CA TRP A 18 3.41 -1.68 11.24
C TRP A 18 2.80 -1.90 12.64
N GLN A 19 2.92 -3.12 13.19
CA GLN A 19 2.46 -3.40 14.55
C GLN A 19 3.22 -2.55 15.58
N ILE A 20 4.55 -2.45 15.47
CA ILE A 20 5.38 -1.59 16.33
C ILE A 20 4.94 -0.12 16.23
N ILE A 21 4.68 0.38 15.02
CA ILE A 21 4.18 1.74 14.81
C ILE A 21 2.84 1.95 15.50
N LYS A 22 1.92 1.00 15.40
CA LYS A 22 0.65 1.09 16.11
C LYS A 22 0.86 1.14 17.63
N ASP A 23 1.64 0.24 18.16
CA ASP A 23 1.79 0.05 19.60
C ASP A 23 2.58 1.18 20.28
N GLU A 24 3.65 1.65 19.64
CA GLU A 24 4.56 2.62 20.25
C GLU A 24 4.28 4.07 19.84
N LEU A 25 3.74 4.30 18.65
CA LEU A 25 3.58 5.66 18.11
C LEU A 25 2.13 6.12 18.01
N LEU A 26 1.19 5.23 17.72
CA LEU A 26 -0.19 5.64 17.46
C LEU A 26 -1.09 5.44 18.68
N THR A 27 -1.22 4.24 19.20
CA THR A 27 -2.17 3.92 20.27
C THR A 27 -1.89 4.61 21.61
N PRO A 28 -0.63 4.98 21.96
CA PRO A 28 -0.41 5.78 23.17
C PRO A 28 -0.99 7.20 23.12
N TYR A 29 -1.25 7.72 21.90
CA TYR A 29 -1.69 9.10 21.69
C TYR A 29 -3.05 9.23 21.02
N LEU A 30 -3.54 8.16 20.41
CA LEU A 30 -4.74 8.17 19.60
C LEU A 30 -5.65 6.98 19.96
N GLU A 31 -6.93 7.24 20.09
CA GLU A 31 -7.95 6.20 20.04
C GLU A 31 -8.14 5.79 18.57
N LEU A 32 -7.35 4.80 18.15
CA LEU A 32 -7.30 4.35 16.77
C LEU A 32 -8.48 3.41 16.48
N ASN A 33 -9.35 3.83 15.57
CA ASN A 33 -10.43 3.01 15.06
C ASN A 33 -10.05 2.50 13.68
N THR A 34 -9.86 1.19 13.52
CA THR A 34 -9.43 0.58 12.26
C THR A 34 -10.45 -0.39 11.71
N GLU A 35 -10.56 -0.45 10.39
CA GLU A 35 -11.18 -1.55 9.66
C GLU A 35 -10.06 -2.36 9.00
N TYR A 36 -9.81 -3.54 9.54
CA TYR A 36 -8.62 -4.35 9.25
C TYR A 36 -8.83 -5.32 8.10
N TYR A 37 -7.87 -5.34 7.18
CA TYR A 37 -7.78 -6.28 6.06
C TYR A 37 -6.37 -6.87 6.00
N ASP A 38 -6.28 -8.19 6.06
CA ASP A 38 -5.01 -8.90 5.89
C ASP A 38 -4.72 -9.11 4.40
N LEU A 39 -3.77 -8.35 3.87
CA LEU A 39 -3.28 -8.51 2.50
C LEU A 39 -2.01 -9.37 2.40
N GLY A 40 -1.70 -10.12 3.44
CA GLY A 40 -0.64 -11.13 3.40
C GLY A 40 -0.92 -12.19 2.34
N LEU A 41 0.14 -12.71 1.74
CA LEU A 41 0.04 -13.60 0.58
C LEU A 41 -0.76 -14.88 0.87
N GLU A 42 -0.65 -15.43 2.09
CA GLU A 42 -1.40 -16.62 2.52
C GLU A 42 -2.91 -16.34 2.52
N HIS A 43 -3.33 -15.26 3.19
CA HIS A 43 -4.76 -14.91 3.27
C HIS A 43 -5.34 -14.50 1.91
N ARG A 44 -4.55 -13.85 1.07
CA ARG A 44 -4.93 -13.57 -0.32
C ARG A 44 -5.12 -14.86 -1.12
N ASN A 45 -4.30 -15.89 -0.88
CA ASN A 45 -4.45 -17.20 -1.50
C ASN A 45 -5.70 -17.94 -1.00
N GLU A 46 -6.05 -17.82 0.27
CA GLU A 46 -7.27 -18.37 0.84
C GLU A 46 -8.53 -17.76 0.22
N THR A 47 -8.55 -16.43 0.12
CA THR A 47 -9.69 -15.64 -0.38
C THR A 47 -9.71 -15.44 -1.89
N ASP A 48 -8.80 -16.08 -2.62
CA ASP A 48 -8.64 -15.91 -4.07
C ASP A 48 -8.44 -14.43 -4.50
N ASP A 49 -7.75 -13.66 -3.65
CA ASP A 49 -7.48 -12.21 -3.76
C ASP A 49 -8.72 -11.30 -3.56
N GLN A 50 -9.85 -11.85 -3.10
CA GLN A 50 -11.05 -11.05 -2.84
C GLN A 50 -10.80 -10.00 -1.75
N VAL A 51 -10.00 -10.30 -0.73
CA VAL A 51 -9.66 -9.36 0.34
C VAL A 51 -9.03 -8.06 -0.17
N THR A 52 -8.28 -8.10 -1.26
CA THR A 52 -7.70 -6.90 -1.89
C THR A 52 -8.78 -5.98 -2.48
N ILE A 53 -9.82 -6.56 -3.06
CA ILE A 53 -10.97 -5.83 -3.62
C ILE A 53 -11.79 -5.22 -2.48
N ASP A 54 -12.09 -6.00 -1.46
CA ASP A 54 -12.87 -5.56 -0.30
C ASP A 54 -12.17 -4.39 0.43
N ALA A 55 -10.86 -4.47 0.61
CA ALA A 55 -10.06 -3.39 1.20
C ALA A 55 -10.08 -2.10 0.35
N ALA A 56 -10.06 -2.23 -0.99
CA ALA A 56 -10.16 -1.08 -1.88
C ALA A 56 -11.55 -0.43 -1.83
N GLU A 57 -12.61 -1.22 -1.81
CA GLU A 57 -13.98 -0.71 -1.67
C GLU A 57 -14.22 -0.06 -0.30
N ALA A 58 -13.69 -0.63 0.77
CA ALA A 58 -13.69 0.00 2.09
C ALA A 58 -12.96 1.35 2.07
N THR A 59 -11.84 1.44 1.35
CA THR A 59 -11.09 2.70 1.18
C THR A 59 -11.93 3.77 0.46
N LYS A 60 -12.69 3.40 -0.56
CA LYS A 60 -13.65 4.33 -1.19
C LYS A 60 -14.71 4.80 -0.21
N LYS A 61 -15.22 3.91 0.61
CA LYS A 61 -16.28 4.20 1.59
C LYS A 61 -15.81 5.18 2.67
N TYR A 62 -14.62 4.97 3.21
CA TYR A 62 -14.10 5.74 4.36
C TYR A 62 -13.16 6.88 3.95
N GLY A 63 -12.61 6.86 2.74
CA GLY A 63 -11.78 7.92 2.19
C GLY A 63 -10.34 7.95 2.69
N VAL A 64 -9.92 7.03 3.57
CA VAL A 64 -8.57 6.98 4.14
C VAL A 64 -8.14 5.54 4.39
N ALA A 65 -6.91 5.22 4.00
CA ALA A 65 -6.32 3.92 4.23
C ALA A 65 -4.81 4.01 4.45
N VAL A 66 -4.28 3.03 5.18
CA VAL A 66 -2.85 2.74 5.26
C VAL A 66 -2.61 1.34 4.70
N LYS A 67 -1.59 1.20 3.87
CA LYS A 67 -1.23 -0.08 3.27
C LYS A 67 0.24 -0.41 3.53
N CYS A 68 0.47 -1.56 4.13
CA CYS A 68 1.79 -2.15 4.26
C CYS A 68 2.28 -2.73 2.93
N ALA A 69 3.57 -3.00 2.82
CA ALA A 69 4.13 -3.67 1.65
C ALA A 69 3.63 -5.11 1.54
N THR A 70 3.33 -5.53 0.32
CA THR A 70 2.83 -6.86 0.00
C THR A 70 3.69 -7.54 -1.04
N ILE A 71 3.80 -8.86 -0.96
CA ILE A 71 4.50 -9.67 -1.96
C ILE A 71 3.66 -9.70 -3.25
N THR A 72 4.33 -9.45 -4.39
CA THR A 72 3.82 -9.82 -5.71
C THR A 72 4.51 -11.12 -6.10
N PRO A 73 3.78 -12.26 -6.15
CA PRO A 73 4.40 -13.54 -6.35
C PRO A 73 5.02 -13.68 -7.74
N ASN A 74 6.20 -14.28 -7.77
CA ASN A 74 6.85 -14.82 -8.95
C ASN A 74 6.83 -16.36 -8.90
N ALA A 75 7.43 -17.03 -9.86
CA ALA A 75 7.44 -18.49 -9.93
C ALA A 75 8.00 -19.14 -8.65
N ALA A 76 9.10 -18.59 -8.08
CA ALA A 76 9.69 -19.12 -6.84
C ALA A 76 8.76 -18.94 -5.64
N ARG A 77 8.10 -17.80 -5.52
CA ARG A 77 7.13 -17.55 -4.45
C ARG A 77 5.86 -18.39 -4.58
N MET A 78 5.47 -18.78 -5.79
CA MET A 78 4.36 -19.70 -6.00
C MET A 78 4.63 -21.07 -5.39
N GLU A 79 5.86 -21.58 -5.56
CA GLU A 79 6.28 -22.86 -4.98
C GLU A 79 6.44 -22.75 -3.46
N GLU A 80 7.09 -21.69 -2.97
CA GLU A 80 7.36 -21.46 -1.55
C GLU A 80 6.07 -21.37 -0.70
N TYR A 81 5.02 -20.72 -1.22
CA TYR A 81 3.75 -20.47 -0.53
C TYR A 81 2.62 -21.40 -0.98
N ASP A 82 2.89 -22.39 -1.82
CA ASP A 82 1.88 -23.29 -2.39
C ASP A 82 0.65 -22.55 -2.94
N LEU A 83 0.89 -21.56 -3.80
CA LEU A 83 -0.15 -20.69 -4.30
C LEU A 83 -0.96 -21.34 -5.41
N LYS A 84 -2.28 -21.16 -5.37
CA LYS A 84 -3.22 -21.63 -6.41
C LYS A 84 -2.95 -21.00 -7.77
N LYS A 85 -2.50 -19.74 -7.81
CA LYS A 85 -2.20 -18.98 -9.02
C LYS A 85 -1.23 -17.85 -8.74
N MET A 86 -0.64 -17.30 -9.80
CA MET A 86 0.19 -16.08 -9.72
C MET A 86 -0.71 -14.85 -9.59
N TYR A 87 -0.92 -14.39 -8.36
CA TYR A 87 -1.73 -13.21 -8.07
C TYR A 87 -1.10 -11.94 -8.61
N LYS A 88 -1.93 -11.01 -9.08
CA LYS A 88 -1.49 -9.67 -9.50
C LYS A 88 -1.02 -8.85 -8.29
N SER A 89 -0.27 -7.79 -8.57
CA SER A 89 0.11 -6.86 -7.50
C SER A 89 -1.13 -6.21 -6.87
N PRO A 90 -1.31 -6.30 -5.54
CA PRO A 90 -2.40 -5.61 -4.85
C PRO A 90 -2.38 -4.10 -5.08
N ASN A 91 -1.19 -3.51 -5.22
CA ASN A 91 -1.05 -2.09 -5.52
C ASN A 91 -1.73 -1.70 -6.84
N GLY A 92 -1.62 -2.56 -7.86
CA GLY A 92 -2.27 -2.34 -9.15
C GLY A 92 -3.79 -2.45 -9.06
N THR A 93 -4.27 -3.49 -8.37
CA THR A 93 -5.70 -3.74 -8.17
C THR A 93 -6.35 -2.60 -7.38
N ILE A 94 -5.77 -2.22 -6.23
CA ILE A 94 -6.29 -1.13 -5.39
C ILE A 94 -6.33 0.19 -6.14
N ARG A 95 -5.24 0.57 -6.84
CA ARG A 95 -5.20 1.81 -7.61
C ARG A 95 -6.21 1.84 -8.73
N ALA A 96 -6.42 0.72 -9.43
CA ALA A 96 -7.42 0.62 -10.49
C ALA A 96 -8.85 0.80 -9.95
N ILE A 97 -9.13 0.23 -8.77
CA ILE A 97 -10.45 0.37 -8.12
C ILE A 97 -10.66 1.80 -7.60
N LEU A 98 -9.64 2.42 -7.00
CA LEU A 98 -9.72 3.79 -6.48
C LEU A 98 -9.77 4.83 -7.60
N ASP A 99 -9.22 4.51 -8.77
CA ASP A 99 -9.09 5.38 -9.92
C ASP A 99 -8.30 6.68 -9.68
N GLY A 100 -8.11 7.48 -10.71
CA GLY A 100 -7.48 8.79 -10.62
C GLY A 100 -6.00 8.83 -10.99
N THR A 101 -5.42 9.99 -10.79
CA THR A 101 -4.01 10.26 -11.07
C THR A 101 -3.35 10.95 -9.87
N VAL A 102 -2.24 10.40 -9.43
CA VAL A 102 -1.43 10.99 -8.35
C VAL A 102 -0.32 11.84 -8.96
N PHE A 103 -0.26 13.11 -8.58
CA PHE A 103 0.82 14.02 -8.93
C PHE A 103 1.78 14.17 -7.76
N ARG A 104 3.08 14.07 -8.04
CA ARG A 104 4.14 14.21 -7.04
C ARG A 104 5.12 15.28 -7.49
N ALA A 105 5.31 16.30 -6.65
CA ALA A 105 6.38 17.26 -6.80
C ALA A 105 7.58 16.84 -5.93
N PRO A 106 8.82 17.03 -6.36
CA PRO A 106 9.98 16.78 -5.53
C PRO A 106 9.96 17.65 -4.27
N ILE A 107 10.33 17.05 -3.14
CA ILE A 107 10.55 17.78 -1.90
C ILE A 107 12.03 18.16 -1.85
N VAL A 108 12.32 19.45 -1.93
CA VAL A 108 13.68 19.97 -1.81
C VAL A 108 13.86 20.54 -0.41
N VAL A 109 14.76 19.97 0.35
CA VAL A 109 15.07 20.41 1.71
C VAL A 109 16.15 21.49 1.66
N LYS A 110 15.89 22.62 2.32
CA LYS A 110 16.88 23.72 2.39
C LYS A 110 18.18 23.25 3.04
N GLY A 111 19.30 23.48 2.37
CA GLY A 111 20.62 23.06 2.84
C GLY A 111 21.04 21.65 2.43
N ILE A 112 20.17 20.89 1.77
CA ILE A 112 20.52 19.59 1.18
C ILE A 112 20.52 19.72 -0.33
N GLU A 113 21.69 19.50 -0.93
CA GLU A 113 21.84 19.59 -2.38
C GLU A 113 21.21 18.34 -3.06
N PRO A 114 20.37 18.53 -4.10
CA PRO A 114 19.82 17.41 -4.85
C PRO A 114 20.91 16.56 -5.52
N CYS A 115 20.67 15.27 -5.68
CA CYS A 115 21.60 14.37 -6.38
C CYS A 115 21.93 14.83 -7.80
N VAL A 116 20.98 15.48 -8.47
CA VAL A 116 21.18 16.06 -9.80
C VAL A 116 21.24 17.58 -9.67
N LYS A 117 22.43 18.12 -9.60
CA LYS A 117 22.70 19.55 -9.33
C LYS A 117 22.12 20.52 -10.36
N ASN A 118 21.97 20.07 -11.61
CA ASN A 118 21.55 20.92 -12.74
C ASN A 118 20.02 21.02 -12.87
N TRP A 119 19.26 20.38 -11.99
CA TRP A 119 17.80 20.48 -12.01
C TRP A 119 17.37 21.79 -11.33
N VAL A 120 17.11 22.79 -12.14
CA VAL A 120 16.72 24.14 -11.68
C VAL A 120 15.24 24.47 -11.95
N LYS A 121 14.54 23.59 -12.65
CA LYS A 121 13.10 23.75 -12.95
C LYS A 121 12.27 22.75 -12.15
N PRO A 122 11.03 23.07 -11.79
CA PRO A 122 10.13 22.13 -11.16
C PRO A 122 9.92 20.88 -12.02
N ILE A 123 9.97 19.70 -11.38
CA ILE A 123 9.68 18.42 -12.01
C ILE A 123 8.46 17.84 -11.30
N THR A 124 7.42 17.53 -12.06
CA THR A 124 6.23 16.88 -11.53
C THR A 124 6.10 15.49 -12.14
N LEU A 125 5.98 14.47 -11.28
CA LEU A 125 5.75 13.09 -11.70
C LEU A 125 4.27 12.77 -11.51
N ALA A 126 3.65 12.21 -12.56
CA ALA A 126 2.28 11.76 -12.50
C ALA A 126 2.21 10.23 -12.62
N ARG A 127 1.33 9.61 -11.82
CA ARG A 127 1.02 8.20 -11.92
C ARG A 127 -0.49 8.02 -12.07
N HIS A 128 -0.88 7.47 -13.22
CA HIS A 128 -2.26 7.11 -13.49
C HIS A 128 -2.61 5.75 -12.87
N ALA A 129 -3.87 5.57 -12.44
CA ALA A 129 -4.36 4.35 -11.82
C ALA A 129 -4.09 3.08 -12.67
N TYR A 130 -4.26 3.19 -13.98
CA TYR A 130 -4.04 2.09 -14.93
C TYR A 130 -2.62 2.07 -15.54
N GLY A 131 -1.72 2.95 -15.10
CA GLY A 131 -0.32 2.92 -15.50
C GLY A 131 0.36 1.66 -14.95
N ARG A 132 0.75 0.74 -15.83
CA ARG A 132 1.51 -0.47 -15.49
C ARG A 132 2.97 -0.30 -15.90
N TYR A 133 3.87 -0.90 -15.12
CA TYR A 133 5.18 -1.26 -15.64
C TYR A 133 4.97 -2.44 -16.59
N LEU A 134 5.42 -2.29 -17.82
CA LEU A 134 5.54 -3.37 -18.78
C LEU A 134 6.90 -4.04 -18.56
#